data_45dec325dc64ef1c3d0f4a0177354a2d
#
_entry.id   45dec325dc64ef1c3d0f4a0177354a2d
#
_cell.length_a   1.000
_cell.length_b   1.000
_cell.length_c   1.000
_cell.angle_alpha   90.00
_cell.angle_beta   90.00
_cell.angle_gamma   90.00
#
_symmetry.space_group_name_H-M   'P 1'
#
loop_
_entity.id
_entity.type
_entity.pdbx_description
1 polymer ?
#
loop_
_entity_poly.entity_id
_entity_poly.type
_entity_poly.pdbx_seq_one_letter_code
_entity_poly.pdbx_strand_id
1 'polypeptide(L)'
;MWLEKYNWLRKRYYENTYNRKYAPYNISVYRQMLTRIELNSEASWRPFFEHTLNSHTNPYVYVRHDIDTLECLESVPRLIEVDEQFSIIPGVFFLVNEETYSLKACRKIATDLISKGFVVGLHSTCYLSDDYLIAFDNEIKKFNSVLGFRPHTFNVHGYGNYRLDARLKFYSDITTRYREFGFDYSDCCTAMREYKYIIEDCHWCNKMSARFIKDDFMFPEKYVLSGGNLVLTHPCYWGAGE
;
A
#
# COMPACT_ATOMS: atom_id res chain seq x y z
N MET A 1 -15.59 -12.12 15.83
CA MET A 1 -14.96 -13.23 16.59
C MET A 1 -13.75 -13.84 15.88
N TRP A 2 -13.80 -14.29 14.62
CA TRP A 2 -12.62 -14.85 13.94
C TRP A 2 -11.62 -13.78 13.49
N LEU A 3 -12.08 -12.67 12.94
CA LEU A 3 -11.29 -11.49 12.57
C LEU A 3 -10.62 -10.82 13.78
N GLU A 4 -11.32 -10.71 14.90
CA GLU A 4 -10.75 -10.19 16.15
C GLU A 4 -9.62 -11.08 16.67
N LYS A 5 -9.83 -12.41 16.63
CA LYS A 5 -8.80 -13.39 17.02
C LYS A 5 -7.62 -13.35 16.04
N TYR A 6 -7.86 -13.13 14.77
CA TYR A 6 -6.83 -12.99 13.75
C TYR A 6 -6.03 -11.69 13.95
N ASN A 7 -6.70 -10.56 14.17
CA ASN A 7 -6.06 -9.27 14.45
C ASN A 7 -5.27 -9.30 15.76
N TRP A 8 -5.79 -9.96 16.81
CA TRP A 8 -5.08 -10.17 18.06
C TRP A 8 -3.83 -11.05 17.88
N LEU A 9 -3.92 -12.15 17.14
CA LEU A 9 -2.78 -13.01 16.83
C LEU A 9 -1.74 -12.27 15.97
N ARG A 10 -2.20 -11.46 15.03
CA ARG A 10 -1.39 -10.59 14.20
C ARG A 10 -0.61 -9.59 15.07
N LYS A 11 -1.29 -8.84 15.91
CA LYS A 11 -0.70 -7.88 16.86
C LYS A 11 0.34 -8.56 17.75
N ARG A 12 0.00 -9.69 18.37
CA ARG A 12 0.87 -10.43 19.27
C ARG A 12 2.08 -11.07 18.58
N TYR A 13 1.94 -11.50 17.35
CA TYR A 13 3.06 -12.01 16.56
C TYR A 13 4.05 -10.90 16.24
N TYR A 14 3.58 -9.72 15.84
CA TYR A 14 4.42 -8.56 15.58
C TYR A 14 5.10 -8.06 16.85
N GLU A 15 4.37 -7.89 17.94
CA GLU A 15 4.92 -7.42 19.21
C GLU A 15 5.99 -8.38 19.79
N ASN A 16 5.81 -9.68 19.65
CA ASN A 16 6.70 -10.65 20.27
C ASN A 16 7.83 -11.17 19.37
N THR A 17 7.63 -11.22 18.07
CA THR A 17 8.57 -11.90 17.18
C THR A 17 9.37 -10.90 16.33
N TYR A 18 8.72 -9.86 15.87
CA TYR A 18 9.30 -8.89 14.96
C TYR A 18 10.14 -7.84 15.68
N ASN A 19 9.57 -7.20 16.70
CA ASN A 19 10.26 -6.18 17.49
C ASN A 19 11.49 -6.69 18.25
N ARG A 20 11.58 -8.01 18.50
CA ARG A 20 12.73 -8.62 19.20
C ARG A 20 13.83 -9.12 18.25
N LYS A 21 13.52 -9.46 17.02
CA LYS A 21 14.45 -10.18 16.13
C LYS A 21 15.07 -9.30 15.05
N TYR A 22 14.40 -8.23 14.70
CA TYR A 22 14.86 -7.28 13.68
C TYR A 22 14.90 -5.90 14.33
N ALA A 23 15.90 -5.11 14.02
CA ALA A 23 15.89 -3.70 14.38
C ALA A 23 14.55 -3.11 13.93
N PRO A 24 13.80 -2.42 14.79
CA PRO A 24 12.50 -1.89 14.43
C PRO A 24 12.70 -1.03 13.17
N TYR A 25 11.86 -1.22 12.17
CA TYR A 25 11.77 -0.24 11.12
C TYR A 25 11.36 1.07 11.79
N ASN A 26 12.00 2.12 11.39
CA ASN A 26 11.70 3.47 11.85
C ASN A 26 11.88 4.45 10.70
N ILE A 27 11.51 5.67 10.91
CA ILE A 27 11.55 6.71 9.89
C ILE A 27 12.97 6.94 9.33
N SER A 28 14.01 6.73 10.14
CA SER A 28 15.39 6.84 9.70
C SER A 28 15.76 5.73 8.70
N VAL A 29 15.32 4.50 8.95
CA VAL A 29 15.53 3.37 8.03
C VAL A 29 14.74 3.57 6.73
N TYR A 30 13.53 4.11 6.80
CA TYR A 30 12.76 4.48 5.61
C TYR A 30 13.52 5.50 4.76
N ARG A 31 13.98 6.58 5.37
CA ARG A 31 14.80 7.60 4.68
C ARG A 31 16.06 7.01 4.07
N GLN A 32 16.77 6.13 4.80
CA GLN A 32 17.97 5.45 4.28
C GLN A 32 17.65 4.58 3.07
N MET A 33 16.54 3.86 3.07
CA MET A 33 16.08 3.06 1.95
C MET A 33 15.87 3.94 0.70
N LEU A 34 15.13 5.04 0.83
CA LEU A 34 14.89 5.96 -0.28
C LEU A 34 16.20 6.58 -0.79
N THR A 35 17.07 7.02 0.12
CA THR A 35 18.41 7.55 -0.22
C THR A 35 19.23 6.53 -1.01
N ARG A 36 19.20 5.27 -0.62
CA ARG A 36 19.94 4.21 -1.34
C ARG A 36 19.40 3.97 -2.74
N ILE A 37 18.08 3.98 -2.90
CA ILE A 37 17.47 3.89 -4.24
C ILE A 37 17.93 5.07 -5.10
N GLU A 38 17.86 6.29 -4.57
CA GLU A 38 18.21 7.51 -5.31
C GLU A 38 19.70 7.57 -5.71
N LEU A 39 20.59 7.20 -4.80
CA LEU A 39 22.03 7.31 -5.04
C LEU A 39 22.64 6.12 -5.78
N ASN A 40 22.08 4.92 -5.67
CA ASN A 40 22.70 3.70 -6.14
C ASN A 40 21.91 2.99 -7.25
N SER A 41 20.79 3.57 -7.68
CA SER A 41 20.06 3.12 -8.86
C SER A 41 19.94 4.27 -9.85
N GLU A 42 19.82 3.95 -11.12
CA GLU A 42 19.49 4.94 -12.16
C GLU A 42 17.97 5.22 -12.21
N ALA A 43 17.25 4.85 -11.15
CA ALA A 43 15.81 4.95 -11.09
C ALA A 43 15.34 6.39 -10.90
N SER A 44 14.24 6.73 -11.55
CA SER A 44 13.50 7.96 -11.30
C SER A 44 12.28 7.68 -10.45
N TRP A 45 11.98 8.57 -9.50
CA TRP A 45 10.69 8.57 -8.83
C TRP A 45 9.60 8.96 -9.81
N ARG A 46 8.47 8.24 -9.77
CA ARG A 46 7.30 8.54 -10.59
C ARG A 46 6.10 8.81 -9.72
N PRO A 47 5.33 9.86 -10.02
CA PRO A 47 4.05 10.09 -9.37
C PRO A 47 3.13 8.87 -9.53
N PHE A 48 2.48 8.45 -8.46
CA PHE A 48 1.67 7.24 -8.46
C PHE A 48 0.53 7.24 -9.49
N PHE A 49 0.10 8.40 -9.96
CA PHE A 49 -0.93 8.54 -10.99
C PHE A 49 -0.39 8.42 -12.43
N GLU A 50 0.91 8.47 -12.64
CA GLU A 50 1.54 8.33 -13.96
C GLU A 50 1.73 6.87 -14.37
N HIS A 51 0.72 6.05 -14.16
CA HIS A 51 0.71 4.68 -14.66
C HIS A 51 0.64 4.68 -16.20
N THR A 52 1.72 5.04 -16.83
CA THR A 52 1.86 4.89 -18.27
C THR A 52 2.45 3.53 -18.57
N LEU A 53 1.75 2.77 -19.38
CA LEU A 53 2.15 1.46 -19.96
C LEU A 53 3.40 1.53 -20.85
N ASN A 54 4.19 2.57 -20.75
CA ASN A 54 5.33 2.77 -21.61
C ASN A 54 6.49 1.90 -21.13
N SER A 55 7.01 1.10 -22.03
CA SER A 55 8.22 0.30 -21.92
C SER A 55 9.45 1.17 -21.73
N HIS A 56 9.59 1.78 -20.55
CA HIS A 56 10.80 2.50 -20.20
C HIS A 56 11.92 1.49 -19.99
N THR A 57 13.03 1.69 -20.66
CA THR A 57 14.25 0.90 -20.47
C THR A 57 14.90 1.22 -19.13
N ASN A 58 14.78 2.46 -18.68
CA ASN A 58 15.34 2.91 -17.41
C ASN A 58 14.43 2.52 -16.24
N PRO A 59 14.98 2.16 -15.08
CA PRO A 59 14.20 1.85 -13.90
C PRO A 59 13.44 3.08 -13.39
N TYR A 60 12.23 2.86 -12.90
CA TYR A 60 11.45 3.87 -12.20
C TYR A 60 10.73 3.23 -11.01
N VAL A 61 10.44 4.05 -10.01
CA VAL A 61 9.88 3.58 -8.73
C VAL A 61 8.64 4.40 -8.37
N TYR A 62 7.58 3.69 -8.04
CA TYR A 62 6.40 4.21 -7.38
C TYR A 62 6.47 3.93 -5.89
N VAL A 63 5.87 4.80 -5.09
CA VAL A 63 5.70 4.59 -3.65
C VAL A 63 4.22 4.47 -3.32
N ARG A 64 3.87 3.51 -2.47
CA ARG A 64 2.52 3.25 -2.00
C ARG A 64 2.50 3.01 -0.50
N HIS A 65 1.52 3.63 0.17
CA HIS A 65 1.24 3.43 1.58
C HIS A 65 -0.15 2.83 1.76
N ASP A 66 -0.22 1.64 2.34
CA ASP A 66 -1.48 0.98 2.69
C ASP A 66 -1.80 1.24 4.16
N ILE A 67 -2.99 1.79 4.42
CA ILE A 67 -3.43 2.21 5.75
C ILE A 67 -4.37 1.14 6.31
N ASP A 68 -3.80 0.18 7.02
CA ASP A 68 -4.52 -0.98 7.54
C ASP A 68 -5.04 -0.80 8.96
N THR A 69 -4.41 0.06 9.74
CA THR A 69 -4.69 0.23 11.16
C THR A 69 -4.71 1.70 11.58
N LEU A 70 -5.17 1.98 12.79
CA LEU A 70 -5.12 3.32 13.36
C LEU A 70 -3.67 3.80 13.50
N GLU A 71 -2.76 2.92 13.89
CA GLU A 71 -1.33 3.24 14.00
C GLU A 71 -0.73 3.60 12.63
N CYS A 72 -1.18 2.95 11.54
CA CYS A 72 -0.82 3.36 10.19
C CYS A 72 -1.28 4.80 9.92
N LEU A 73 -2.55 5.10 10.24
CA LEU A 73 -3.11 6.44 10.02
C LEU A 73 -2.34 7.53 10.78
N GLU A 74 -1.99 7.27 12.04
CA GLU A 74 -1.23 8.21 12.89
C GLU A 74 0.20 8.44 12.38
N SER A 75 0.76 7.45 11.68
CA SER A 75 2.13 7.48 11.16
C SER A 75 2.25 8.10 9.76
N VAL A 76 1.14 8.22 9.01
CA VAL A 76 1.13 8.79 7.64
C VAL A 76 1.86 10.13 7.55
N PRO A 77 1.59 11.14 8.41
CA PRO A 77 2.21 12.44 8.24
C PRO A 77 3.74 12.40 8.22
N ARG A 78 4.35 11.53 9.04
CA ARG A 78 5.81 11.38 9.11
C ARG A 78 6.41 10.78 7.85
N LEU A 79 5.74 9.77 7.27
CA LEU A 79 6.20 9.19 6.01
C LEU A 79 6.09 10.20 4.88
N ILE A 80 4.98 10.92 4.80
CA ILE A 80 4.77 11.96 3.79
C ILE A 80 5.82 13.08 3.89
N GLU A 81 6.22 13.48 5.08
CA GLU A 81 7.32 14.45 5.26
C GLU A 81 8.65 13.93 4.67
N VAL A 82 8.91 12.64 4.76
CA VAL A 82 10.09 12.03 4.13
C VAL A 82 9.91 11.96 2.62
N ASP A 83 8.75 11.51 2.12
CA ASP A 83 8.47 11.46 0.68
C ASP A 83 8.62 12.83 0.00
N GLU A 84 8.13 13.88 0.64
CA GLU A 84 8.28 15.27 0.16
C GLU A 84 9.75 15.68 0.04
N GLN A 85 10.65 15.23 0.94
CA GLN A 85 12.08 15.50 0.87
C GLN A 85 12.73 14.89 -0.37
N PHE A 86 12.20 13.78 -0.88
CA PHE A 86 12.63 13.11 -2.11
C PHE A 86 11.80 13.49 -3.35
N SER A 87 10.90 14.48 -3.22
CA SER A 87 9.95 14.86 -4.29
C SER A 87 9.09 13.67 -4.77
N ILE A 88 8.79 12.73 -3.89
CA ILE A 88 7.94 11.58 -4.15
C ILE A 88 6.48 11.98 -4.01
N ILE A 89 5.64 11.56 -4.96
CA ILE A 89 4.18 11.68 -4.91
C ILE A 89 3.59 10.27 -4.76
N PRO A 90 3.41 9.78 -3.52
CA PRO A 90 2.92 8.43 -3.27
C PRO A 90 1.43 8.27 -3.54
N GLY A 91 1.01 7.00 -3.67
CA GLY A 91 -0.38 6.60 -3.50
C GLY A 91 -0.64 6.23 -2.03
N VAL A 92 -1.69 6.78 -1.44
CA VAL A 92 -2.10 6.46 -0.06
C VAL A 92 -3.48 5.83 -0.09
N PHE A 93 -3.60 4.61 0.42
CA PHE A 93 -4.80 3.80 0.28
C PHE A 93 -5.46 3.56 1.64
N PHE A 94 -6.75 3.91 1.74
CA PHE A 94 -7.51 3.81 2.98
C PHE A 94 -8.54 2.69 2.93
N LEU A 95 -8.60 1.88 4.00
CA LEU A 95 -9.67 0.90 4.21
C LEU A 95 -10.99 1.61 4.47
N VAL A 96 -12.06 1.08 3.86
CA VAL A 96 -13.44 1.50 4.13
C VAL A 96 -14.08 0.66 5.24
N ASN A 97 -13.50 -0.49 5.52
CA ASN A 97 -13.91 -1.35 6.61
C ASN A 97 -13.54 -0.72 7.97
N GLU A 98 -14.55 -0.40 8.79
CA GLU A 98 -14.37 0.28 10.07
C GLU A 98 -13.95 -0.64 11.23
N GLU A 99 -13.53 -1.87 10.94
CA GLU A 99 -13.07 -2.80 11.98
C GLU A 99 -11.74 -2.38 12.61
N THR A 100 -10.93 -1.61 11.90
CA THR A 100 -9.59 -1.21 12.35
C THR A 100 -9.51 0.25 12.74
N TYR A 101 -10.19 1.13 12.02
CA TYR A 101 -10.34 2.55 12.30
C TYR A 101 -11.57 3.12 11.59
N SER A 102 -12.05 4.27 12.03
CA SER A 102 -13.16 4.95 11.35
C SER A 102 -12.66 5.69 10.11
N LEU A 103 -13.26 5.44 8.94
CA LEU A 103 -12.95 6.18 7.72
C LEU A 103 -13.15 7.70 7.90
N LYS A 104 -14.07 8.12 8.77
CA LYS A 104 -14.28 9.54 9.11
C LYS A 104 -13.03 10.17 9.75
N ALA A 105 -12.25 9.41 10.52
CA ALA A 105 -11.00 9.90 11.10
C ALA A 105 -9.94 10.20 10.05
N CYS A 106 -10.02 9.55 8.89
CA CYS A 106 -9.10 9.77 7.78
C CYS A 106 -9.35 11.09 7.01
N ARG A 107 -10.54 11.69 7.15
CA ARG A 107 -10.99 12.78 6.29
C ARG A 107 -10.01 13.94 6.21
N LYS A 108 -9.49 14.39 7.35
CA LYS A 108 -8.53 15.50 7.39
C LYS A 108 -7.25 15.14 6.63
N ILE A 109 -6.64 13.99 6.95
CA ILE A 109 -5.41 13.53 6.31
C ILE A 109 -5.63 13.34 4.81
N ALA A 110 -6.71 12.68 4.41
CA ALA A 110 -7.02 12.46 3.01
C ALA A 110 -7.23 13.78 2.23
N THR A 111 -7.90 14.77 2.83
CA THR A 111 -8.07 16.10 2.23
C THR A 111 -6.73 16.82 2.10
N ASP A 112 -5.90 16.78 3.12
CA ASP A 112 -4.56 17.40 3.11
C ASP A 112 -3.68 16.75 2.03
N LEU A 113 -3.71 15.42 1.87
CA LEU A 113 -2.98 14.71 0.83
C LEU A 113 -3.42 15.14 -0.58
N ILE A 114 -4.72 15.23 -0.82
CA ILE A 114 -5.25 15.69 -2.11
C ILE A 114 -4.83 17.13 -2.40
N SER A 115 -4.88 18.00 -1.40
CA SER A 115 -4.48 19.41 -1.57
C SER A 115 -2.99 19.57 -1.95
N LYS A 116 -2.17 18.57 -1.61
CA LYS A 116 -0.75 18.48 -1.98
C LYS A 116 -0.52 17.75 -3.32
N GLY A 117 -1.57 17.30 -3.99
CA GLY A 117 -1.48 16.58 -5.26
C GLY A 117 -1.15 15.10 -5.15
N PHE A 118 -1.28 14.52 -3.96
CA PHE A 118 -1.06 13.09 -3.76
C PHE A 118 -2.25 12.26 -4.21
N VAL A 119 -1.99 11.01 -4.56
CA VAL A 119 -3.03 10.06 -4.96
C VAL A 119 -3.66 9.42 -3.73
N VAL A 120 -4.96 9.58 -3.57
CA VAL A 120 -5.73 8.93 -2.50
C VAL A 120 -6.59 7.83 -3.10
N GLY A 121 -6.38 6.60 -2.64
CA GLY A 121 -7.01 5.39 -3.16
C GLY A 121 -7.84 4.64 -2.13
N LEU A 122 -8.67 3.74 -2.66
CA LEU A 122 -9.46 2.80 -1.88
C LEU A 122 -8.66 1.51 -1.64
N HIS A 123 -8.45 1.13 -0.37
CA HIS A 123 -7.94 -0.19 0.01
C HIS A 123 -9.13 -1.12 0.26
N SER A 124 -9.49 -1.91 -0.76
CA SER A 124 -10.74 -2.67 -0.78
C SER A 124 -10.63 -4.01 -0.07
N THR A 125 -11.69 -4.38 0.64
CA THR A 125 -11.87 -5.72 1.23
C THR A 125 -13.08 -6.45 0.62
N CYS A 126 -13.62 -5.96 -0.47
CA CYS A 126 -14.88 -6.41 -1.07
C CYS A 126 -14.95 -7.91 -1.33
N TYR A 127 -13.82 -8.58 -1.64
CA TYR A 127 -13.77 -10.03 -1.88
C TYR A 127 -14.13 -10.87 -0.65
N LEU A 128 -14.23 -10.26 0.52
CA LEU A 128 -14.74 -10.93 1.72
C LEU A 128 -16.26 -11.16 1.66
N SER A 129 -16.96 -10.44 0.80
CA SER A 129 -18.37 -10.67 0.49
C SER A 129 -18.53 -11.73 -0.58
N ASP A 130 -19.62 -12.49 -0.52
CA ASP A 130 -19.97 -13.42 -1.59
C ASP A 130 -20.40 -12.68 -2.87
N ASP A 131 -20.99 -11.49 -2.72
CA ASP A 131 -21.29 -10.58 -3.82
C ASP A 131 -20.28 -9.42 -3.84
N TYR A 132 -19.03 -9.74 -4.21
CA TYR A 132 -17.91 -8.83 -4.13
C TYR A 132 -18.03 -7.60 -5.05
N LEU A 133 -18.76 -7.68 -6.17
CA LEU A 133 -18.92 -6.52 -7.05
C LEU A 133 -19.89 -5.49 -6.47
N ILE A 134 -20.97 -5.94 -5.84
CA ILE A 134 -21.89 -5.07 -5.08
C ILE A 134 -21.16 -4.49 -3.87
N ALA A 135 -20.39 -5.32 -3.15
CA ALA A 135 -19.59 -4.86 -2.02
C ALA A 135 -18.58 -3.79 -2.44
N PHE A 136 -17.92 -3.96 -3.58
CA PHE A 136 -16.97 -2.99 -4.13
C PHE A 136 -17.63 -1.65 -4.47
N ASP A 137 -18.78 -1.67 -5.13
CA ASP A 137 -19.55 -0.46 -5.42
C ASP A 137 -19.98 0.26 -4.13
N ASN A 138 -20.41 -0.51 -3.12
CA ASN A 138 -20.76 0.05 -1.81
C ASN A 138 -19.55 0.66 -1.08
N GLU A 139 -18.37 0.06 -1.16
CA GLU A 139 -17.14 0.63 -0.62
C GLU A 139 -16.80 1.97 -1.30
N ILE A 140 -16.92 2.06 -2.62
CA ILE A 140 -16.71 3.31 -3.38
C ILE A 140 -17.70 4.39 -2.96
N LYS A 141 -18.98 4.05 -2.84
CA LYS A 141 -20.04 4.97 -2.39
C LYS A 141 -19.79 5.46 -0.96
N LYS A 142 -19.41 4.54 -0.05
CA LYS A 142 -19.08 4.89 1.33
C LYS A 142 -17.86 5.79 1.39
N PHE A 143 -16.79 5.46 0.65
CA PHE A 143 -15.58 6.29 0.56
C PHE A 143 -15.92 7.71 0.14
N ASN A 144 -16.67 7.87 -0.97
CA ASN A 144 -17.09 9.17 -1.46
C ASN A 144 -17.98 9.93 -0.45
N SER A 145 -18.94 9.27 0.15
CA SER A 145 -19.87 9.90 1.10
C SER A 145 -19.17 10.39 2.37
N VAL A 146 -18.18 9.63 2.85
CA VAL A 146 -17.48 9.96 4.10
C VAL A 146 -16.34 10.95 3.87
N LEU A 147 -15.53 10.77 2.83
CA LEU A 147 -14.36 11.63 2.59
C LEU A 147 -14.72 12.88 1.77
N GLY A 148 -15.82 12.85 1.01
CA GLY A 148 -16.29 13.99 0.21
C GLY A 148 -15.71 14.05 -1.20
N PHE A 149 -14.98 13.03 -1.63
CA PHE A 149 -14.43 12.88 -2.97
C PHE A 149 -14.35 11.40 -3.35
N ARG A 150 -14.26 11.13 -4.65
CA ARG A 150 -14.10 9.78 -5.17
C ARG A 150 -12.65 9.33 -5.06
N PRO A 151 -12.37 8.04 -4.74
CA PRO A 151 -10.99 7.54 -4.79
C PRO A 151 -10.44 7.62 -6.23
N HIS A 152 -9.18 8.02 -6.38
CA HIS A 152 -8.53 8.10 -7.69
C HIS A 152 -8.28 6.72 -8.30
N THR A 153 -7.98 5.77 -7.44
CA THR A 153 -7.71 4.38 -7.82
C THR A 153 -8.04 3.45 -6.65
N PHE A 154 -7.80 2.17 -6.82
CA PHE A 154 -7.99 1.19 -5.76
C PHE A 154 -6.94 0.08 -5.82
N ASN A 155 -6.74 -0.55 -4.69
CA ASN A 155 -6.06 -1.82 -4.56
C ASN A 155 -6.87 -2.73 -3.62
N VAL A 156 -6.38 -3.95 -3.37
CA VAL A 156 -7.07 -4.93 -2.53
C VAL A 156 -6.23 -5.30 -1.33
N HIS A 157 -6.81 -5.15 -0.14
CA HIS A 157 -6.20 -5.58 1.11
C HIS A 157 -6.04 -7.09 1.16
N GLY A 158 -4.86 -7.57 1.53
CA GLY A 158 -4.57 -8.99 1.61
C GLY A 158 -4.65 -9.54 3.04
N TYR A 159 -5.54 -10.50 3.29
CA TYR A 159 -5.55 -11.28 4.54
C TYR A 159 -4.78 -12.60 4.39
N GLY A 160 -3.57 -12.55 3.81
CA GLY A 160 -2.79 -13.76 3.52
C GLY A 160 -3.56 -14.73 2.61
N ASN A 161 -3.66 -16.00 3.01
CA ASN A 161 -4.40 -17.01 2.25
C ASN A 161 -5.90 -17.08 2.58
N TYR A 162 -6.39 -16.20 3.46
CA TYR A 162 -7.83 -16.19 3.77
C TYR A 162 -8.63 -15.72 2.56
N ARG A 163 -9.60 -16.56 2.13
CA ARG A 163 -10.42 -16.34 0.92
C ARG A 163 -9.58 -16.01 -0.33
N LEU A 164 -8.41 -16.64 -0.48
CA LEU A 164 -7.52 -16.42 -1.61
C LEU A 164 -8.23 -16.61 -2.96
N ASP A 165 -9.04 -17.67 -3.09
CA ASP A 165 -9.77 -17.97 -4.33
C ASP A 165 -10.76 -16.84 -4.67
N ALA A 166 -11.50 -16.31 -3.68
CA ALA A 166 -12.40 -15.20 -3.88
C ALA A 166 -11.64 -13.92 -4.29
N ARG A 167 -10.48 -13.68 -3.68
CA ARG A 167 -9.61 -12.56 -4.04
C ARG A 167 -9.07 -12.68 -5.46
N LEU A 168 -8.60 -13.84 -5.86
CA LEU A 168 -8.11 -14.10 -7.22
C LEU A 168 -9.23 -13.97 -8.25
N LYS A 169 -10.44 -14.43 -7.92
CA LYS A 169 -11.62 -14.25 -8.76
C LYS A 169 -11.97 -12.77 -8.92
N PHE A 170 -11.98 -12.00 -7.82
CA PHE A 170 -12.18 -10.56 -7.90
C PHE A 170 -11.14 -9.89 -8.80
N TYR A 171 -9.85 -10.23 -8.67
CA TYR A 171 -8.81 -9.69 -9.55
C TYR A 171 -9.08 -9.98 -11.02
N SER A 172 -9.47 -11.21 -11.35
CA SER A 172 -9.81 -11.60 -12.73
C SER A 172 -10.96 -10.76 -13.28
N ASP A 173 -12.04 -10.61 -12.51
CA ASP A 173 -13.23 -9.88 -12.95
C ASP A 173 -12.97 -8.37 -13.04
N ILE A 174 -12.30 -7.79 -12.04
CA ILE A 174 -12.08 -6.34 -11.99
C ILE A 174 -11.09 -5.86 -13.05
N THR A 175 -10.13 -6.71 -13.46
CA THR A 175 -9.17 -6.38 -14.53
C THR A 175 -9.85 -5.95 -15.82
N THR A 176 -11.03 -6.47 -16.10
CA THR A 176 -11.82 -6.12 -17.30
C THR A 176 -12.90 -5.08 -17.04
N ARG A 177 -13.26 -4.85 -15.79
CA ARG A 177 -14.46 -4.10 -15.40
C ARG A 177 -14.21 -2.84 -14.56
N TYR A 178 -12.97 -2.54 -14.16
CA TYR A 178 -12.70 -1.39 -13.28
C TYR A 178 -13.22 -0.05 -13.84
N ARG A 179 -13.29 0.10 -15.17
CA ARG A 179 -13.86 1.29 -15.82
C ARG A 179 -15.36 1.43 -15.62
N GLU A 180 -16.10 0.31 -15.45
CA GLU A 180 -17.54 0.35 -15.13
C GLU A 180 -17.77 1.01 -13.77
N PHE A 181 -16.78 0.89 -12.86
CA PHE A 181 -16.75 1.57 -11.58
C PHE A 181 -16.11 2.96 -11.65
N GLY A 182 -15.82 3.48 -12.84
CA GLY A 182 -15.33 4.84 -13.10
C GLY A 182 -13.88 5.08 -12.70
N PHE A 183 -13.06 4.06 -12.71
CA PHE A 183 -11.61 4.18 -12.56
C PHE A 183 -10.91 4.18 -13.91
N ASP A 184 -9.92 5.04 -14.08
CA ASP A 184 -9.08 5.05 -15.29
C ASP A 184 -8.00 3.97 -15.23
N TYR A 185 -7.55 3.65 -14.03
CA TYR A 185 -6.59 2.57 -13.76
C TYR A 185 -6.86 1.91 -12.41
N SER A 186 -6.25 0.75 -12.19
CA SER A 186 -6.33 -0.01 -10.95
C SER A 186 -4.94 -0.49 -10.58
N ASP A 187 -4.52 -0.20 -9.36
CA ASP A 187 -3.23 -0.68 -8.87
C ASP A 187 -3.19 -2.20 -8.73
N CYS A 188 -4.30 -2.85 -8.38
CA CYS A 188 -4.34 -4.32 -8.32
C CYS A 188 -4.20 -4.98 -9.70
N CYS A 189 -4.68 -4.37 -10.76
CA CYS A 189 -4.51 -4.88 -12.12
C CYS A 189 -3.10 -4.63 -12.63
N THR A 190 -2.55 -3.49 -12.29
CA THR A 190 -1.22 -3.01 -12.65
C THR A 190 -0.14 -3.79 -11.91
N ALA A 191 -0.28 -3.96 -10.59
CA ALA A 191 0.67 -4.69 -9.76
C ALA A 191 0.96 -6.11 -10.25
N MET A 192 -0.02 -6.78 -10.82
CA MET A 192 0.15 -8.13 -11.35
C MET A 192 0.89 -8.18 -12.70
N ARG A 193 1.01 -7.07 -13.42
CA ARG A 193 1.50 -7.05 -14.81
C ARG A 193 2.67 -6.12 -15.06
N GLU A 194 2.84 -5.05 -14.27
CA GLU A 194 3.71 -3.93 -14.62
C GLU A 194 4.91 -3.78 -13.69
N TYR A 195 4.78 -4.12 -12.41
CA TYR A 195 5.92 -4.04 -11.51
C TYR A 195 6.88 -5.20 -11.75
N LYS A 196 8.11 -4.88 -12.03
CA LYS A 196 9.19 -5.86 -12.15
C LYS A 196 9.60 -6.41 -10.81
N TYR A 197 9.57 -5.54 -9.79
CA TYR A 197 9.84 -5.90 -8.42
C TYR A 197 9.00 -5.05 -7.46
N ILE A 198 8.63 -5.67 -6.33
CA ILE A 198 7.92 -5.01 -5.24
C ILE A 198 8.76 -5.15 -3.99
N ILE A 199 9.21 -4.01 -3.45
CA ILE A 199 9.87 -3.92 -2.15
C ILE A 199 8.75 -3.64 -1.14
N GLU A 200 8.40 -4.64 -0.33
CA GLU A 200 7.28 -4.54 0.59
C GLU A 200 7.66 -4.88 2.03
N ASP A 201 7.04 -4.22 2.99
CA ASP A 201 7.20 -4.46 4.42
C ASP A 201 6.19 -5.47 4.99
N CYS A 202 5.31 -6.02 4.17
CA CYS A 202 4.29 -6.97 4.58
C CYS A 202 4.82 -8.40 4.67
N HIS A 203 4.98 -8.90 5.89
CA HIS A 203 5.58 -10.21 6.20
C HIS A 203 4.64 -11.39 6.18
N TRP A 204 3.37 -11.17 5.87
CA TRP A 204 2.34 -12.21 6.01
C TRP A 204 2.34 -13.23 4.90
N CYS A 205 2.87 -12.90 3.74
CA CYS A 205 2.72 -13.74 2.57
C CYS A 205 3.68 -14.92 2.50
N ASN A 206 4.79 -14.91 3.27
CA ASN A 206 5.73 -16.02 3.21
C ASN A 206 6.65 -16.12 4.44
N LYS A 207 6.71 -17.28 5.08
CA LYS A 207 7.73 -17.58 6.11
C LYS A 207 9.16 -17.48 5.55
N MET A 208 9.33 -17.54 4.25
CA MET A 208 10.62 -17.33 3.56
C MET A 208 10.94 -15.85 3.35
N SER A 209 9.95 -14.99 3.17
CA SER A 209 10.16 -13.57 2.87
C SER A 209 10.71 -12.78 4.07
N ALA A 210 10.46 -13.19 5.30
CA ALA A 210 11.04 -12.52 6.47
C ALA A 210 12.58 -12.45 6.46
N ARG A 211 13.24 -13.35 5.73
CA ARG A 211 14.69 -13.34 5.53
C ARG A 211 15.10 -12.43 4.38
N PHE A 212 14.26 -12.33 3.35
CA PHE A 212 14.50 -11.50 2.16
C PHE A 212 14.15 -10.02 2.41
N ILE A 213 13.09 -9.74 3.13
CA ILE A 213 12.60 -8.38 3.35
C ILE A 213 13.64 -7.49 4.05
N LYS A 214 14.37 -8.02 5.04
CA LYS A 214 15.43 -7.25 5.67
C LYS A 214 16.52 -6.85 4.67
N ASP A 215 16.81 -7.73 3.73
CA ASP A 215 17.81 -7.46 2.70
C ASP A 215 17.27 -6.49 1.64
N ASP A 216 15.97 -6.59 1.29
CA ASP A 216 15.31 -5.68 0.34
C ASP A 216 15.34 -4.23 0.82
N PHE A 217 14.97 -3.98 2.08
CA PHE A 217 15.00 -2.63 2.65
C PHE A 217 16.40 -2.13 3.00
N MET A 218 17.32 -3.02 3.32
CA MET A 218 18.71 -2.66 3.60
C MET A 218 19.53 -2.41 2.33
N PHE A 219 19.17 -3.06 1.22
CA PHE A 219 19.86 -2.97 -0.07
C PHE A 219 18.87 -2.89 -1.22
N PRO A 220 17.94 -1.91 -1.21
CA PRO A 220 16.84 -1.82 -2.17
C PRO A 220 17.34 -1.66 -3.61
N GLU A 221 18.48 -1.03 -3.81
CA GLU A 221 19.12 -0.81 -5.11
C GLU A 221 19.40 -2.12 -5.87
N LYS A 222 19.51 -3.25 -5.17
CA LYS A 222 19.72 -4.57 -5.79
C LYS A 222 18.46 -5.11 -6.46
N TYR A 223 17.30 -4.57 -6.05
CA TYR A 223 15.99 -5.05 -6.48
C TYR A 223 15.29 -4.09 -7.43
N VAL A 224 15.80 -2.87 -7.58
CA VAL A 224 15.26 -1.91 -8.54
C VAL A 224 15.73 -2.31 -9.93
N LEU A 225 14.80 -2.88 -10.70
CA LEU A 225 15.06 -3.41 -12.03
C LEU A 225 14.58 -2.44 -13.11
N SER A 226 15.02 -2.66 -14.35
CA SER A 226 14.53 -1.90 -15.49
C SER A 226 13.00 -1.96 -15.60
N GLY A 227 12.36 -0.84 -15.90
CA GLY A 227 10.90 -0.68 -15.90
C GLY A 227 10.35 -0.30 -14.52
N GLY A 228 9.08 -0.61 -14.26
CA GLY A 228 8.37 -0.20 -13.06
C GLY A 228 8.68 -1.04 -11.82
N ASN A 229 8.97 -0.38 -10.73
CA ASN A 229 9.16 -0.98 -9.42
C ASN A 229 8.24 -0.31 -8.41
N LEU A 230 7.86 -1.01 -7.34
CA LEU A 230 7.01 -0.50 -6.28
C LEU A 230 7.69 -0.63 -4.93
N VAL A 231 7.72 0.47 -4.17
CA VAL A 231 7.95 0.46 -2.72
C VAL A 231 6.58 0.50 -2.05
N LEU A 232 6.23 -0.58 -1.37
CA LEU A 232 4.96 -0.72 -0.65
C LEU A 232 5.24 -0.74 0.84
N THR A 233 4.58 0.15 1.57
CA THR A 233 4.76 0.27 3.01
C THR A 233 3.43 0.36 3.76
N HIS A 234 3.48 -0.10 5.02
CA HIS A 234 2.44 0.12 6.01
C HIS A 234 2.99 1.10 7.05
N PRO A 235 2.52 2.34 7.12
CA PRO A 235 3.11 3.40 7.94
C PRO A 235 3.36 3.06 9.40
N CYS A 236 2.55 2.17 9.99
CA CYS A 236 2.73 1.74 11.38
C CYS A 236 4.10 1.10 11.67
N TYR A 237 4.77 0.54 10.69
CA TYR A 237 6.09 -0.06 10.87
C TYR A 237 7.21 0.98 10.92
N TRP A 238 6.99 2.15 10.36
CA TRP A 238 7.98 3.19 10.15
C TRP A 238 7.82 4.38 11.11
N GLY A 239 6.63 4.54 11.71
CA GLY A 239 6.28 5.70 12.52
C GLY A 239 6.86 5.70 13.94
N ALA A 240 7.44 4.62 14.42
CA ALA A 240 7.99 4.52 15.76
C ALA A 240 9.41 5.07 15.81
N GLY A 241 9.62 6.12 16.62
CA GLY A 241 10.92 6.60 17.09
C GLY A 241 11.86 7.17 16.00
N GLU A 242 12.73 8.06 16.43
CA GLU A 242 13.96 8.38 15.70
C GLU A 242 14.98 7.23 15.82
#